data_426170f1742098a7e474e062093c450b
#
_entry.id   426170f1742098a7e474e062093c450b
#
_cell.length_a   1.000
_cell.length_b   1.000
_cell.length_c   1.000
_cell.angle_alpha   90.00
_cell.angle_beta   90.00
_cell.angle_gamma   90.00
#
_symmetry.space_group_name_H-M   'P 1'
#
loop_
_entity.id
_entity.type
_entity.pdbx_description
1 polymer ?
#
loop_
_entity_poly.entity_id
_entity_poly.type
_entity_poly.pdbx_seq_one_letter_code
_entity_poly.pdbx_strand_id
1 'polypeptide(L)'
;MTLHPQAKAFLDYTAINNPLPADATLEERRADAADYLKYAGPLSEDVHTEHTYFTSPTADLHAVIYRPKNVKPNAPALVYFHGGGWVFSWTLRYAPQMTNIAAETGFVVIGINYQKAPEHPFPTPFDDCYAGLLWVAKNAARFGIDPTKIGVGGDSAGGNLAAAVALKAADTGDVKLAYQMLIYPCLDTNF
;
A
#
# COMPACT_ATOMS: atom_id res chain seq x y z
N MET A 1 12.47 -17.66 20.80
CA MET A 1 13.06 -16.79 19.76
C MET A 1 13.42 -15.46 20.41
N THR A 2 14.65 -14.95 20.24
CA THR A 2 15.07 -13.68 20.86
C THR A 2 14.75 -12.56 19.88
N LEU A 3 14.03 -11.52 20.33
CA LEU A 3 13.73 -10.35 19.51
C LEU A 3 15.03 -9.59 19.16
N HIS A 4 15.08 -9.03 17.97
CA HIS A 4 16.14 -8.10 17.61
C HIS A 4 16.13 -6.90 18.58
N PRO A 5 17.29 -6.38 19.05
CA PRO A 5 17.32 -5.30 20.05
C PRO A 5 16.50 -4.06 19.68
N GLN A 6 16.50 -3.65 18.40
CA GLN A 6 15.70 -2.53 17.95
C GLN A 6 14.20 -2.83 18.00
N ALA A 7 13.77 -4.05 17.65
CA ALA A 7 12.37 -4.46 17.76
C ALA A 7 11.92 -4.49 19.24
N LYS A 8 12.79 -4.98 20.15
CA LYS A 8 12.51 -4.92 21.58
C LYS A 8 12.38 -3.49 22.07
N ALA A 9 13.30 -2.61 21.72
CA ALA A 9 13.27 -1.20 22.11
C ALA A 9 11.98 -0.49 21.62
N PHE A 10 11.53 -0.81 20.40
CA PHE A 10 10.27 -0.30 19.87
C PHE A 10 9.06 -0.80 20.67
N LEU A 11 9.00 -2.10 20.98
CA LEU A 11 7.92 -2.68 21.79
C LEU A 11 7.90 -2.11 23.21
N ASP A 12 9.07 -1.99 23.84
CA ASP A 12 9.18 -1.40 25.19
C ASP A 12 8.69 0.07 25.16
N TYR A 13 9.06 0.83 24.14
CA TYR A 13 8.61 2.21 23.96
C TYR A 13 7.09 2.31 23.80
N THR A 14 6.50 1.50 22.93
CA THR A 14 5.05 1.52 22.67
C THR A 14 4.24 1.08 23.88
N ALA A 15 4.71 0.09 24.63
CA ALA A 15 4.06 -0.38 25.84
C ALA A 15 4.04 0.67 26.97
N ILE A 16 5.10 1.51 27.08
CA ILE A 16 5.23 2.52 28.13
C ILE A 16 4.55 3.83 27.77
N ASN A 17 4.65 4.26 26.51
CA ASN A 17 4.32 5.63 26.11
C ASN A 17 2.96 5.77 25.45
N ASN A 18 2.29 4.67 25.09
CA ASN A 18 1.03 4.79 24.35
C ASN A 18 0.04 3.62 24.54
N PRO A 19 -0.39 3.31 25.77
CA PRO A 19 -1.52 2.41 25.95
C PRO A 19 -2.82 3.20 25.69
N LEU A 20 -3.37 3.10 24.49
CA LEU A 20 -4.75 3.53 24.28
C LEU A 20 -5.68 2.77 25.23
N PRO A 21 -6.67 3.42 25.84
CA PRO A 21 -7.69 2.75 26.64
C PRO A 21 -8.35 1.61 25.86
N ALA A 22 -8.80 0.57 26.57
CA ALA A 22 -9.46 -0.56 25.91
C ALA A 22 -10.74 -0.14 25.17
N ASP A 23 -11.40 0.90 25.65
CA ASP A 23 -12.61 1.52 25.11
C ASP A 23 -12.35 2.68 24.15
N ALA A 24 -11.08 2.92 23.74
CA ALA A 24 -10.76 3.95 22.77
C ALA A 24 -11.56 3.82 21.48
N THR A 25 -12.06 4.95 21.03
CA THR A 25 -12.84 5.04 19.79
C THR A 25 -11.99 4.71 18.56
N LEU A 26 -12.67 4.42 17.45
CA LEU A 26 -11.97 4.19 16.17
C LEU A 26 -11.16 5.41 15.73
N GLU A 27 -11.68 6.61 15.94
CA GLU A 27 -11.00 7.87 15.62
C GLU A 27 -9.70 8.02 16.41
N GLU A 28 -9.75 7.78 17.72
CA GLU A 28 -8.57 7.82 18.60
C GLU A 28 -7.52 6.79 18.17
N ARG A 29 -7.95 5.55 17.84
CA ARG A 29 -7.06 4.51 17.33
C ARG A 29 -6.44 4.86 15.99
N ARG A 30 -7.18 5.53 15.09
CA ARG A 30 -6.64 6.01 13.81
C ARG A 30 -5.65 7.16 14.00
N ALA A 31 -5.92 8.06 14.94
CA ALA A 31 -5.02 9.16 15.29
C ALA A 31 -3.72 8.64 15.91
N ASP A 32 -3.81 7.72 16.88
CA ASP A 32 -2.66 7.06 17.49
C ASP A 32 -1.79 6.35 16.44
N ALA A 33 -2.44 5.60 15.54
CA ALA A 33 -1.74 4.94 14.46
C ALA A 33 -0.93 5.92 13.59
N ALA A 34 -1.29 7.19 13.48
CA ALA A 34 -0.53 8.21 12.75
C ALA A 34 0.81 8.56 13.42
N ASP A 35 0.92 8.45 14.73
CA ASP A 35 2.12 8.77 15.50
C ASP A 35 3.31 7.86 15.18
N TYR A 36 3.05 6.67 14.62
CA TYR A 36 4.10 5.73 14.21
C TYR A 36 4.87 6.16 12.96
N LEU A 37 4.45 7.22 12.26
CA LEU A 37 5.18 7.78 11.12
C LEU A 37 6.64 8.13 11.44
N LYS A 38 6.90 8.61 12.65
CA LYS A 38 8.26 8.94 13.12
C LYS A 38 9.24 7.75 13.11
N TYR A 39 8.72 6.52 13.08
CA TYR A 39 9.53 5.29 13.02
C TYR A 39 9.65 4.70 11.61
N ALA A 40 8.95 5.27 10.65
CA ALA A 40 8.94 4.76 9.28
C ALA A 40 10.25 5.02 8.51
N GLY A 41 11.15 5.81 9.10
CA GLY A 41 12.41 6.21 8.46
C GLY A 41 12.26 7.42 7.53
N PRO A 42 13.36 7.88 6.95
CA PRO A 42 13.35 9.03 6.04
C PRO A 42 12.76 8.66 4.68
N LEU A 43 12.24 9.67 4.00
CA LEU A 43 11.93 9.58 2.58
C LEU A 43 13.22 9.51 1.78
N SER A 44 13.26 8.74 0.70
CA SER A 44 14.37 8.80 -0.24
C SER A 44 14.31 10.11 -1.05
N GLU A 45 15.41 10.84 -1.06
CA GLU A 45 15.54 12.08 -1.86
C GLU A 45 15.64 11.80 -3.37
N ASP A 46 15.92 10.55 -3.78
CA ASP A 46 16.07 10.15 -5.18
C ASP A 46 14.74 9.81 -5.87
N VAL A 47 13.63 10.18 -5.26
CA VAL A 47 12.29 9.89 -5.77
C VAL A 47 11.44 11.15 -5.85
N HIS A 48 10.77 11.34 -6.98
CA HIS A 48 9.70 12.31 -7.12
C HIS A 48 8.38 11.71 -6.65
N THR A 49 7.64 12.45 -5.85
CA THR A 49 6.30 12.06 -5.39
C THR A 49 5.25 12.94 -6.07
N GLU A 50 4.26 12.31 -6.71
CA GLU A 50 3.12 12.96 -7.35
C GLU A 50 1.83 12.47 -6.71
N HIS A 51 0.98 13.40 -6.27
CA HIS A 51 -0.37 13.12 -5.80
C HIS A 51 -1.37 13.25 -6.93
N THR A 52 -2.24 12.27 -7.08
CA THR A 52 -3.26 12.24 -8.12
C THR A 52 -4.53 11.57 -7.64
N TYR A 53 -5.58 11.63 -8.48
CA TYR A 53 -6.85 10.97 -8.20
C TYR A 53 -7.27 10.13 -9.40
N PHE A 54 -8.05 9.10 -9.15
CA PHE A 54 -8.71 8.29 -10.16
C PHE A 54 -10.12 7.93 -9.69
N THR A 55 -11.02 7.72 -10.63
CA THR A 55 -12.39 7.33 -10.34
C THR A 55 -12.49 5.82 -10.24
N SER A 56 -12.93 5.32 -9.07
CA SER A 56 -13.38 3.95 -8.85
C SER A 56 -14.91 3.86 -9.09
N PRO A 57 -15.49 2.66 -9.06
CA PRO A 57 -16.96 2.53 -9.15
C PRO A 57 -17.73 3.24 -8.04
N THR A 58 -17.09 3.52 -6.91
CA THR A 58 -17.73 4.03 -5.70
C THR A 58 -17.31 5.43 -5.30
N ALA A 59 -16.13 5.91 -5.72
CA ALA A 59 -15.59 7.22 -5.34
C ALA A 59 -14.42 7.65 -6.23
N ASP A 60 -14.06 8.92 -6.13
CA ASP A 60 -12.76 9.41 -6.59
C ASP A 60 -11.72 9.12 -5.49
N LEU A 61 -10.73 8.33 -5.83
CA LEU A 61 -9.73 7.84 -4.90
C LEU A 61 -8.37 8.51 -5.11
N HIS A 62 -7.72 8.82 -4.00
CA HIS A 62 -6.36 9.34 -3.99
C HIS A 62 -5.35 8.23 -4.28
N ALA A 63 -4.39 8.53 -5.15
CA ALA A 63 -3.21 7.70 -5.39
C ALA A 63 -1.95 8.55 -5.32
N VAL A 64 -0.84 7.91 -4.94
CA VAL A 64 0.47 8.55 -4.88
C VAL A 64 1.44 7.79 -5.77
N ILE A 65 2.09 8.50 -6.67
CA ILE A 65 3.07 7.95 -7.60
C ILE A 65 4.47 8.32 -7.10
N TYR A 66 5.28 7.31 -6.81
CA TYR A 66 6.66 7.43 -6.40
C TYR A 66 7.54 7.04 -7.58
N ARG A 67 8.19 8.03 -8.17
CA ARG A 67 8.98 7.88 -9.39
C ARG A 67 10.46 8.12 -9.11
N PRO A 68 11.36 7.15 -9.34
CA PRO A 68 12.79 7.39 -9.23
C PRO A 68 13.23 8.54 -10.16
N LYS A 69 14.11 9.41 -9.70
CA LYS A 69 14.65 10.52 -10.51
C LYS A 69 15.35 10.02 -11.78
N ASN A 70 15.99 8.86 -11.69
CA ASN A 70 16.73 8.22 -12.78
C ASN A 70 15.94 7.06 -13.41
N VAL A 71 14.59 7.13 -13.39
CA VAL A 71 13.74 6.08 -13.95
C VAL A 71 14.00 5.90 -15.44
N LYS A 72 14.17 4.67 -15.87
CA LYS A 72 14.33 4.32 -17.29
C LYS A 72 12.95 4.35 -17.99
N PRO A 73 12.90 4.71 -19.28
CA PRO A 73 11.68 4.54 -20.06
C PRO A 73 11.17 3.09 -20.00
N ASN A 74 9.86 2.89 -19.99
CA ASN A 74 9.22 1.59 -19.85
C ASN A 74 9.67 0.84 -18.58
N ALA A 75 9.68 1.55 -17.46
CA ALA A 75 10.03 0.98 -16.17
C ALA A 75 9.00 -0.07 -15.72
N PRO A 76 9.38 -1.06 -14.91
CA PRO A 76 8.42 -1.86 -14.17
C PRO A 76 7.61 -1.01 -13.18
N ALA A 77 6.42 -1.47 -12.82
CA ALA A 77 5.59 -0.77 -11.84
C ALA A 77 5.05 -1.72 -10.77
N LEU A 78 5.00 -1.21 -9.54
CA LEU A 78 4.37 -1.85 -8.40
C LEU A 78 3.13 -1.05 -7.99
N VAL A 79 1.94 -1.63 -8.12
CA VAL A 79 0.72 -1.09 -7.53
C VAL A 79 0.62 -1.62 -6.11
N TYR A 80 0.69 -0.71 -5.13
CA TYR A 80 0.81 -1.07 -3.73
C TYR A 80 -0.46 -0.74 -2.94
N PHE A 81 -0.93 -1.71 -2.16
CA PHE A 81 -2.05 -1.60 -1.23
C PHE A 81 -1.52 -1.68 0.20
N HIS A 82 -1.77 -0.64 0.97
CA HIS A 82 -1.26 -0.55 2.33
C HIS A 82 -1.98 -1.50 3.30
N GLY A 83 -1.28 -1.94 4.34
CA GLY A 83 -1.87 -2.68 5.46
C GLY A 83 -2.69 -1.82 6.41
N GLY A 84 -3.07 -2.38 7.53
CA GLY A 84 -3.85 -1.71 8.57
C GLY A 84 -5.23 -2.32 8.81
N GLY A 85 -5.38 -3.64 8.62
CA GLY A 85 -6.60 -4.38 8.94
C GLY A 85 -7.84 -3.91 8.18
N TRP A 86 -7.67 -3.36 6.98
CA TRP A 86 -8.72 -2.72 6.15
C TRP A 86 -9.42 -1.52 6.81
N VAL A 87 -8.97 -1.11 7.99
CA VAL A 87 -9.60 -0.10 8.86
C VAL A 87 -8.72 1.10 9.08
N PHE A 88 -7.41 0.86 9.24
CA PHE A 88 -6.42 1.87 9.61
C PHE A 88 -5.57 2.30 8.42
N SER A 89 -4.81 3.37 8.63
CA SER A 89 -3.78 3.84 7.74
C SER A 89 -4.28 4.54 6.46
N TRP A 90 -3.36 5.04 5.69
CA TRP A 90 -3.53 5.61 4.35
C TRP A 90 -2.17 5.61 3.64
N THR A 91 -2.21 5.76 2.32
CA THR A 91 -1.04 5.64 1.45
C THR A 91 0.16 6.51 1.87
N LEU A 92 -0.07 7.73 2.37
CA LEU A 92 1.02 8.64 2.77
C LEU A 92 1.85 8.10 3.94
N ARG A 93 1.26 7.30 4.80
CA ARG A 93 1.97 6.66 5.91
C ARG A 93 3.06 5.71 5.43
N TYR A 94 2.90 5.18 4.23
CA TYR A 94 3.85 4.28 3.59
C TYR A 94 4.87 4.99 2.72
N ALA A 95 4.84 6.33 2.65
CA ALA A 95 5.74 7.09 1.79
C ALA A 95 7.24 6.76 1.98
N PRO A 96 7.77 6.59 3.21
CA PRO A 96 9.17 6.19 3.39
C PRO A 96 9.47 4.83 2.75
N GLN A 97 8.63 3.82 2.95
CA GLN A 97 8.81 2.50 2.35
C GLN A 97 8.68 2.56 0.83
N MET A 98 7.68 3.30 0.33
CA MET A 98 7.43 3.39 -1.12
C MET A 98 8.55 4.13 -1.84
N THR A 99 9.08 5.22 -1.26
CA THR A 99 10.21 5.94 -1.84
C THR A 99 11.48 5.08 -1.83
N ASN A 100 11.73 4.31 -0.76
CA ASN A 100 12.88 3.42 -0.70
C ASN A 100 12.75 2.26 -1.70
N ILE A 101 11.58 1.63 -1.82
CA ILE A 101 11.34 0.59 -2.84
C ILE A 101 11.59 1.16 -4.24
N ALA A 102 11.05 2.34 -4.54
CA ALA A 102 11.24 2.98 -5.84
C ALA A 102 12.70 3.28 -6.12
N ALA A 103 13.43 3.87 -5.17
CA ALA A 103 14.85 4.21 -5.31
C ALA A 103 15.73 2.98 -5.54
N GLU A 104 15.54 1.92 -4.73
CA GLU A 104 16.37 0.73 -4.76
C GLU A 104 16.09 -0.18 -5.97
N THR A 105 14.84 -0.24 -6.42
CA THR A 105 14.46 -1.14 -7.52
C THR A 105 14.44 -0.46 -8.89
N GLY A 106 14.34 0.86 -8.94
CA GLY A 106 14.08 1.60 -10.17
C GLY A 106 12.64 1.47 -10.69
N PHE A 107 11.74 0.90 -9.91
CA PHE A 107 10.32 0.75 -10.26
C PHE A 107 9.56 2.05 -10.02
N VAL A 108 8.51 2.28 -10.81
CA VAL A 108 7.50 3.26 -10.45
C VAL A 108 6.55 2.60 -9.46
N VAL A 109 6.47 3.11 -8.23
CA VAL A 109 5.56 2.59 -7.21
C VAL A 109 4.32 3.46 -7.15
N ILE A 110 3.13 2.86 -7.18
CA ILE A 110 1.85 3.57 -7.15
C ILE A 110 1.05 3.06 -5.95
N GLY A 111 0.96 3.89 -4.91
CA GLY A 111 0.18 3.60 -3.71
C GLY A 111 -1.28 3.99 -3.90
N ILE A 112 -2.20 3.05 -3.69
CA ILE A 112 -3.65 3.25 -3.78
C ILE A 112 -4.22 3.47 -2.38
N ASN A 113 -4.94 4.58 -2.19
CA ASN A 113 -5.63 4.87 -0.95
C ASN A 113 -7.09 4.41 -1.03
N TYR A 114 -7.31 3.11 -0.90
CA TYR A 114 -8.63 2.49 -0.94
C TYR A 114 -9.51 2.93 0.24
N GLN A 115 -10.84 2.88 0.09
CA GLN A 115 -11.82 3.14 1.14
C GLN A 115 -11.76 2.06 2.21
N LYS A 116 -12.11 2.39 3.46
CA LYS A 116 -11.85 1.55 4.63
C LYS A 116 -13.13 1.20 5.37
N ALA A 117 -13.12 0.02 5.97
CA ALA A 117 -14.13 -0.39 6.95
C ALA A 117 -13.95 0.43 8.26
N PRO A 118 -14.98 0.59 9.07
CA PRO A 118 -16.37 0.10 8.86
C PRO A 118 -17.20 0.95 7.91
N GLU A 119 -16.75 2.15 7.53
CA GLU A 119 -17.52 3.09 6.68
C GLU A 119 -17.78 2.49 5.30
N HIS A 120 -16.82 1.75 4.77
CA HIS A 120 -16.86 1.09 3.46
C HIS A 120 -16.40 -0.37 3.62
N PRO A 121 -17.28 -1.27 4.06
CA PRO A 121 -16.91 -2.68 4.29
C PRO A 121 -16.69 -3.43 2.97
N PHE A 122 -16.26 -4.69 3.08
CA PHE A 122 -16.17 -5.59 1.92
C PHE A 122 -17.48 -5.57 1.10
N PRO A 123 -17.42 -5.50 -0.24
CA PRO A 123 -16.22 -5.64 -1.10
C PRO A 123 -15.53 -4.32 -1.44
N THR A 124 -15.95 -3.16 -0.93
CA THR A 124 -15.48 -1.85 -1.39
C THR A 124 -13.95 -1.70 -1.42
N PRO A 125 -13.17 -2.07 -0.39
CA PRO A 125 -11.70 -1.97 -0.43
C PRO A 125 -11.08 -2.80 -1.56
N PHE A 126 -11.65 -3.97 -1.84
CA PHE A 126 -11.21 -4.85 -2.92
C PHE A 126 -11.52 -4.24 -4.30
N ASP A 127 -12.74 -3.75 -4.50
CA ASP A 127 -13.17 -3.13 -5.77
C ASP A 127 -12.34 -1.88 -6.08
N ASP A 128 -12.03 -1.08 -5.07
CA ASP A 128 -11.16 0.09 -5.18
C ASP A 128 -9.73 -0.27 -5.61
N CYS A 129 -9.15 -1.30 -4.97
CA CYS A 129 -7.83 -1.80 -5.31
C CYS A 129 -7.78 -2.34 -6.74
N TYR A 130 -8.81 -3.08 -7.15
CA TYR A 130 -8.91 -3.59 -8.51
C TYR A 130 -9.08 -2.47 -9.54
N ALA A 131 -9.93 -1.50 -9.26
CA ALA A 131 -10.07 -0.30 -10.10
C ALA A 131 -8.75 0.48 -10.22
N GLY A 132 -7.99 0.57 -9.12
CA GLY A 132 -6.66 1.16 -9.11
C GLY A 132 -5.68 0.44 -10.02
N LEU A 133 -5.66 -0.89 -10.01
CA LEU A 133 -4.86 -1.70 -10.94
C LEU A 133 -5.24 -1.43 -12.40
N LEU A 134 -6.54 -1.45 -12.73
CA LEU A 134 -7.03 -1.20 -14.08
C LEU A 134 -6.67 0.21 -14.55
N TRP A 135 -6.81 1.20 -13.66
CA TRP A 135 -6.44 2.58 -13.95
C TRP A 135 -4.94 2.72 -14.24
N VAL A 136 -4.07 2.08 -13.46
CA VAL A 136 -2.62 2.08 -13.70
C VAL A 136 -2.30 1.44 -15.04
N ALA A 137 -2.85 0.29 -15.35
CA ALA A 137 -2.61 -0.41 -16.61
C ALA A 137 -3.07 0.43 -17.83
N LYS A 138 -4.24 1.05 -17.73
CA LYS A 138 -4.79 1.93 -18.79
C LYS A 138 -3.93 3.17 -19.02
N ASN A 139 -3.28 3.69 -17.97
CA ASN A 139 -2.46 4.90 -18.03
C ASN A 139 -0.94 4.61 -18.05
N ALA A 140 -0.54 3.39 -18.37
CA ALA A 140 0.85 2.97 -18.33
C ALA A 140 1.79 3.91 -19.12
N ALA A 141 1.40 4.32 -20.32
CA ALA A 141 2.18 5.25 -21.13
C ALA A 141 2.34 6.63 -20.45
N ARG A 142 1.30 7.17 -19.83
CA ARG A 142 1.35 8.43 -19.06
C ARG A 142 2.33 8.33 -17.90
N PHE A 143 2.41 7.17 -17.26
CA PHE A 143 3.30 6.94 -16.14
C PHE A 143 4.71 6.52 -16.56
N GLY A 144 4.97 6.33 -17.86
CA GLY A 144 6.27 5.89 -18.38
C GLY A 144 6.63 4.46 -17.97
N ILE A 145 5.62 3.62 -17.72
CA ILE A 145 5.77 2.22 -17.30
C ILE A 145 5.46 1.26 -18.46
N ASP A 146 6.05 0.09 -18.40
CA ASP A 146 5.77 -1.02 -19.29
C ASP A 146 4.51 -1.76 -18.83
N PRO A 147 3.41 -1.78 -19.58
CA PRO A 147 2.18 -2.46 -19.17
C PRO A 147 2.36 -3.98 -19.00
N THR A 148 3.43 -4.57 -19.54
CA THR A 148 3.74 -5.98 -19.36
C THR A 148 4.56 -6.28 -18.12
N LYS A 149 4.99 -5.23 -17.39
CA LYS A 149 5.81 -5.31 -16.18
C LYS A 149 5.13 -4.71 -14.96
N ILE A 150 3.81 -4.77 -14.91
CA ILE A 150 3.03 -4.33 -13.75
C ILE A 150 2.90 -5.51 -12.77
N GLY A 151 3.20 -5.25 -11.51
CA GLY A 151 2.91 -6.15 -10.40
C GLY A 151 2.03 -5.47 -9.36
N VAL A 152 1.47 -6.28 -8.48
CA VAL A 152 0.74 -5.82 -7.31
C VAL A 152 1.46 -6.23 -6.03
N GLY A 153 1.31 -5.45 -4.98
CA GLY A 153 1.88 -5.80 -3.70
C GLY A 153 1.20 -5.11 -2.53
N GLY A 154 1.51 -5.60 -1.34
CA GLY A 154 0.99 -5.03 -0.10
C GLY A 154 1.43 -5.82 1.11
N ASP A 155 1.22 -5.25 2.28
CA ASP A 155 1.52 -5.84 3.57
C ASP A 155 0.24 -6.16 4.34
N SER A 156 0.22 -7.24 5.13
CA SER A 156 -0.89 -7.60 6.01
C SER A 156 -2.23 -7.64 5.25
N ALA A 157 -3.21 -6.82 5.63
CA ALA A 157 -4.48 -6.64 4.93
C ALA A 157 -4.30 -6.18 3.47
N GLY A 158 -3.30 -5.32 3.20
CA GLY A 158 -2.94 -4.92 1.85
C GLY A 158 -2.35 -6.06 1.03
N GLY A 159 -1.60 -6.96 1.67
CA GLY A 159 -1.13 -8.21 1.06
C GLY A 159 -2.28 -9.15 0.70
N ASN A 160 -3.31 -9.23 1.54
CA ASN A 160 -4.55 -9.94 1.21
C ASN A 160 -5.24 -9.34 -0.02
N LEU A 161 -5.41 -8.00 -0.04
CA LEU A 161 -5.99 -7.30 -1.19
C LEU A 161 -5.17 -7.53 -2.47
N ALA A 162 -3.83 -7.51 -2.37
CA ALA A 162 -2.96 -7.76 -3.52
C ALA A 162 -3.14 -9.19 -4.08
N ALA A 163 -3.24 -10.18 -3.21
CA ALA A 163 -3.49 -11.57 -3.63
C ALA A 163 -4.87 -11.71 -4.29
N ALA A 164 -5.93 -11.13 -3.69
CA ALA A 164 -7.28 -11.16 -4.22
C ALA A 164 -7.39 -10.43 -5.58
N VAL A 165 -6.77 -9.26 -5.71
CA VAL A 165 -6.70 -8.49 -6.96
C VAL A 165 -5.96 -9.27 -8.04
N ALA A 166 -4.88 -9.96 -7.69
CA ALA A 166 -4.14 -10.79 -8.65
C ALA A 166 -4.96 -11.98 -9.16
N LEU A 167 -5.70 -12.64 -8.28
CA LEU A 167 -6.64 -13.71 -8.66
C LEU A 167 -7.72 -13.18 -9.60
N LYS A 168 -8.33 -12.03 -9.26
CA LYS A 168 -9.35 -11.41 -10.11
C LYS A 168 -8.80 -11.05 -11.48
N ALA A 169 -7.61 -10.45 -11.55
CA ALA A 169 -6.97 -10.10 -12.80
C ALA A 169 -6.67 -11.32 -13.68
N ALA A 170 -6.28 -12.46 -13.06
CA ALA A 170 -6.07 -13.72 -13.76
C ALA A 170 -7.38 -14.29 -14.30
N ASP A 171 -8.46 -14.24 -13.51
CA ASP A 171 -9.78 -14.77 -13.90
C ASP A 171 -10.41 -13.97 -15.03
N THR A 172 -10.31 -12.63 -14.99
CA THR A 172 -10.91 -11.76 -16.01
C THR A 172 -10.03 -11.61 -17.26
N GLY A 173 -8.71 -11.78 -17.11
CA GLY A 173 -7.75 -11.51 -18.16
C GLY A 173 -7.54 -10.02 -18.48
N ASP A 174 -8.08 -9.10 -17.68
CA ASP A 174 -8.02 -7.65 -17.91
C ASP A 174 -6.59 -7.10 -17.85
N VAL A 175 -5.79 -7.60 -16.91
CA VAL A 175 -4.38 -7.24 -16.74
C VAL A 175 -3.55 -8.49 -16.47
N LYS A 176 -2.53 -8.68 -17.29
CA LYS A 176 -1.55 -9.74 -17.05
C LYS A 176 -0.47 -9.23 -16.10
N LEU A 177 -0.55 -9.64 -14.85
CA LEU A 177 0.45 -9.27 -13.85
C LEU A 177 1.76 -10.02 -14.06
N ALA A 178 2.87 -9.31 -13.91
CA ALA A 178 4.21 -9.87 -14.03
C ALA A 178 4.68 -10.53 -12.72
N TYR A 179 4.24 -10.00 -11.57
CA TYR A 179 4.66 -10.49 -10.24
C TYR A 179 3.67 -10.05 -9.14
N GLN A 180 3.83 -10.66 -7.97
CA GLN A 180 3.19 -10.26 -6.71
C GLN A 180 4.27 -10.07 -5.64
N MET A 181 4.12 -9.05 -4.78
CA MET A 181 4.93 -8.81 -3.60
C MET A 181 4.04 -8.85 -2.37
N LEU A 182 3.98 -9.99 -1.70
CA LEU A 182 3.11 -10.24 -0.55
C LEU A 182 3.95 -10.22 0.74
N ILE A 183 3.75 -9.19 1.57
CA ILE A 183 4.50 -9.00 2.82
C ILE A 183 3.58 -9.44 3.97
N TYR A 184 3.91 -10.56 4.64
CA TYR A 184 3.10 -11.18 5.72
C TYR A 184 1.58 -11.05 5.47
N PRO A 185 1.09 -11.49 4.28
CA PRO A 185 -0.30 -11.28 3.90
C PRO A 185 -1.27 -12.05 4.81
N CYS A 186 -2.42 -11.44 5.10
CA CYS A 186 -3.51 -12.11 5.82
C CYS A 186 -4.29 -12.98 4.81
N LEU A 187 -3.86 -14.23 4.56
CA LEU A 187 -4.48 -15.12 3.58
C LEU A 187 -5.44 -16.14 4.19
N ASP A 188 -5.38 -16.34 5.50
CA ASP A 188 -6.26 -17.21 6.26
C ASP A 188 -6.65 -16.52 7.57
N THR A 189 -7.84 -16.84 8.07
CA THR A 189 -8.37 -16.36 9.35
C THR A 189 -8.40 -17.45 10.43
N ASN A 190 -7.88 -18.62 10.15
CA ASN A 190 -7.68 -19.68 11.13
C ASN A 190 -6.37 -19.40 11.90
N PHE A 191 -6.49 -18.78 13.08
CA PHE A 191 -5.39 -18.50 13.99
C PHE A 191 -5.36 -19.49 15.15
#